data_d412b63f23f4edd6f8a98114d790805b
#
_entry.id   d412b63f23f4edd6f8a98114d790805b
#
_cell.length_a   1.000
_cell.length_b   1.000
_cell.length_c   1.000
_cell.angle_alpha   90.00
_cell.angle_beta   90.00
_cell.angle_gamma   90.00
#
_symmetry.space_group_name_H-M   'P 1'
#
loop_
_entity.id
_entity.type
_entity.pdbx_description
1 polymer ?
#
loop_
_entity_poly.entity_id
_entity_poly.type
_entity_poly.pdbx_seq_one_letter_code
_entity_poly.pdbx_strand_id
1 'polypeptide(L)'
;MKRCLDSLRTQSIFDRVETIVADNLSQDGSDRLSEELLAEWPADSWKFIQNGGNFGYCKGNNLPAAQARGKWLFFLNNDTWLQTDTLERLVAEAEKRGATAATPRVLDYDSDQFQSLGAGGFDLFGFPTLRNDFPESTPVLMPEGCSYLILRSEFERLGGFDEEFFMYADELDLSWRVWLSGGTCWALREATLHHRGSAAVNASGGDKMVELRTSDFKRFHANRNHLWVFLKLSGFWSRLLFLLQCGWLVAEGLAGSLFLRRFSFFRNTVWAVFKECRAKREHLRRERARFKQLQKRSLFWMLRHFLRLRLNRWDELARIRRLGLPKVTEG
;
A
#
# COMPACT_ATOMS: atom_id res chain seq x y z
N MET A 1 -18.18 -2.47 -1.58
CA MET A 1 -18.23 -3.91 -1.90
C MET A 1 -19.04 -4.17 -3.17
N LYS A 2 -20.41 -4.04 -3.19
CA LYS A 2 -21.23 -4.43 -4.35
C LYS A 2 -20.71 -3.89 -5.69
N ARG A 3 -20.50 -2.58 -5.83
CA ARG A 3 -19.99 -1.96 -7.07
C ARG A 3 -18.61 -2.51 -7.49
N CYS A 4 -17.77 -2.88 -6.54
CA CYS A 4 -16.48 -3.50 -6.81
C CYS A 4 -16.68 -4.89 -7.47
N LEU A 5 -17.49 -5.76 -6.85
CA LEU A 5 -17.78 -7.09 -7.39
C LEU A 5 -18.49 -7.01 -8.75
N ASP A 6 -19.50 -6.14 -8.88
CA ASP A 6 -20.21 -5.93 -10.16
C ASP A 6 -19.23 -5.53 -11.28
N SER A 7 -18.26 -4.65 -10.98
CA SER A 7 -17.24 -4.23 -11.95
C SER A 7 -16.24 -5.31 -12.32
N LEU A 8 -15.95 -6.24 -11.41
CA LEU A 8 -15.12 -7.42 -11.71
C LEU A 8 -15.87 -8.40 -12.61
N ARG A 9 -17.16 -8.63 -12.36
CA ARG A 9 -18.00 -9.52 -13.18
C ARG A 9 -18.14 -9.03 -14.63
N THR A 10 -18.03 -7.73 -14.85
CA THR A 10 -18.17 -7.12 -16.20
C THR A 10 -16.85 -6.91 -16.93
N GLN A 11 -15.74 -7.45 -16.42
CA GLN A 11 -14.45 -7.36 -17.09
C GLN A 11 -14.45 -8.13 -18.41
N SER A 12 -13.80 -7.57 -19.45
CA SER A 12 -13.67 -8.18 -20.78
C SER A 12 -13.01 -9.56 -20.78
N ILE A 13 -12.19 -9.83 -19.76
CA ILE A 13 -11.46 -11.11 -19.57
C ILE A 13 -11.96 -11.87 -18.34
N PHE A 14 -13.22 -11.68 -17.94
CA PHE A 14 -13.76 -12.29 -16.72
C PHE A 14 -13.61 -13.81 -16.65
N ASP A 15 -13.72 -14.50 -17.79
CA ASP A 15 -13.51 -15.94 -17.95
C ASP A 15 -12.08 -16.41 -17.61
N ARG A 16 -11.13 -15.48 -17.55
CA ARG A 16 -9.72 -15.72 -17.22
C ARG A 16 -9.34 -15.22 -15.80
N VAL A 17 -10.31 -14.73 -15.05
CA VAL A 17 -10.11 -14.15 -13.71
C VAL A 17 -10.63 -15.08 -12.64
N GLU A 18 -9.78 -15.41 -11.66
CA GLU A 18 -10.19 -15.99 -10.39
C GLU A 18 -10.33 -14.88 -9.36
N THR A 19 -11.50 -14.73 -8.76
CA THR A 19 -11.74 -13.75 -7.70
C THR A 19 -11.75 -14.42 -6.34
N ILE A 20 -10.89 -13.98 -5.44
CA ILE A 20 -10.84 -14.46 -4.05
C ILE A 20 -11.21 -13.31 -3.12
N VAL A 21 -12.35 -13.41 -2.48
CA VAL A 21 -12.77 -12.45 -1.43
C VAL A 21 -12.40 -13.02 -0.07
N ALA A 22 -11.64 -12.26 0.71
CA ALA A 22 -11.24 -12.66 2.05
C ALA A 22 -11.82 -11.70 3.09
N ASP A 23 -12.52 -12.24 4.06
CA ASP A 23 -13.08 -11.49 5.17
C ASP A 23 -12.17 -11.57 6.41
N ASN A 24 -11.84 -10.41 6.95
CA ASN A 24 -11.00 -10.25 8.16
C ASN A 24 -11.82 -10.10 9.44
N LEU A 25 -12.87 -10.93 9.59
CA LEU A 25 -13.79 -10.92 10.74
C LEU A 25 -14.64 -9.65 10.79
N SER A 26 -15.31 -9.32 9.69
CA SER A 26 -16.26 -8.22 9.62
C SER A 26 -17.47 -8.46 10.54
N GLN A 27 -17.97 -7.38 11.15
CA GLN A 27 -19.11 -7.43 12.08
C GLN A 27 -20.32 -6.66 11.58
N ASP A 28 -20.25 -6.12 10.37
CA ASP A 28 -21.26 -5.27 9.75
C ASP A 28 -22.12 -6.00 8.71
N GLY A 29 -21.94 -7.34 8.59
CA GLY A 29 -22.66 -8.19 7.64
C GLY A 29 -22.10 -8.15 6.22
N SER A 30 -20.96 -7.50 5.98
CA SER A 30 -20.30 -7.46 4.67
C SER A 30 -19.79 -8.83 4.21
N ASP A 31 -19.48 -9.73 5.12
CA ASP A 31 -19.14 -11.12 4.87
C ASP A 31 -20.29 -11.85 4.14
N ARG A 32 -21.49 -11.85 4.72
CA ARG A 32 -22.68 -12.49 4.16
C ARG A 32 -23.06 -11.87 2.81
N LEU A 33 -23.07 -10.53 2.76
CA LEU A 33 -23.37 -9.82 1.51
C LEU A 33 -22.38 -10.23 0.40
N SER A 34 -21.11 -10.43 0.72
CA SER A 34 -20.11 -10.84 -0.25
C SER A 34 -20.37 -12.25 -0.77
N GLU A 35 -20.68 -13.20 0.11
CA GLU A 35 -21.05 -14.57 -0.31
C GLU A 35 -22.30 -14.59 -1.16
N GLU A 36 -23.36 -13.87 -0.77
CA GLU A 36 -24.60 -13.77 -1.53
C GLU A 36 -24.37 -13.24 -2.95
N LEU A 37 -23.56 -12.18 -3.10
CA LEU A 37 -23.23 -11.60 -4.40
C LEU A 37 -22.38 -12.55 -5.27
N LEU A 38 -21.44 -13.26 -4.66
CA LEU A 38 -20.57 -14.21 -5.35
C LEU A 38 -21.32 -15.50 -5.77
N ALA A 39 -22.31 -15.92 -5.01
CA ALA A 39 -23.13 -17.10 -5.33
C ALA A 39 -23.86 -16.99 -6.69
N GLU A 40 -24.06 -15.78 -7.21
CA GLU A 40 -24.59 -15.55 -8.55
C GLU A 40 -23.57 -15.73 -9.68
N TRP A 41 -22.29 -15.94 -9.36
CA TRP A 41 -21.21 -16.07 -10.34
C TRP A 41 -20.97 -17.54 -10.71
N PRO A 42 -20.31 -17.84 -11.85
CA PRO A 42 -19.89 -19.21 -12.17
C PRO A 42 -19.03 -19.80 -11.04
N ALA A 43 -19.36 -21.01 -10.59
CA ALA A 43 -18.78 -21.63 -9.38
C ALA A 43 -17.23 -21.68 -9.35
N ASP A 44 -16.60 -21.85 -10.51
CA ASP A 44 -15.14 -21.95 -10.60
C ASP A 44 -14.42 -20.60 -10.71
N SER A 45 -15.17 -19.48 -10.77
CA SER A 45 -14.61 -18.13 -10.96
C SER A 45 -14.32 -17.41 -9.66
N TRP A 46 -14.78 -17.91 -8.51
CA TRP A 46 -14.62 -17.25 -7.23
C TRP A 46 -14.35 -18.19 -6.06
N LYS A 47 -13.81 -17.60 -4.99
CA LYS A 47 -13.73 -18.21 -3.65
C LYS A 47 -14.05 -17.17 -2.60
N PHE A 48 -14.67 -17.58 -1.51
CA PHE A 48 -14.82 -16.79 -0.31
C PHE A 48 -14.04 -17.44 0.84
N ILE A 49 -13.25 -16.64 1.56
CA ILE A 49 -12.40 -17.12 2.65
C ILE A 49 -12.67 -16.30 3.90
N GLN A 50 -13.08 -16.97 4.97
CA GLN A 50 -13.07 -16.40 6.31
C GLN A 50 -11.65 -16.55 6.90
N ASN A 51 -10.95 -15.45 7.13
CA ASN A 51 -9.60 -15.48 7.71
C ASN A 51 -9.60 -15.88 9.19
N GLY A 52 -10.78 -15.85 9.86
CA GLY A 52 -10.94 -16.25 11.26
C GLY A 52 -10.42 -15.23 12.27
N GLY A 53 -10.02 -14.04 11.84
CA GLY A 53 -9.56 -12.95 12.70
C GLY A 53 -9.24 -11.69 11.92
N ASN A 54 -9.17 -10.55 12.61
CA ASN A 54 -8.65 -9.32 12.01
C ASN A 54 -7.12 -9.34 12.04
N PHE A 55 -6.52 -9.82 10.98
CA PHE A 55 -5.07 -9.92 10.80
C PHE A 55 -4.44 -8.70 10.10
N GLY A 56 -5.21 -7.63 9.91
CA GLY A 56 -4.77 -6.48 9.14
C GLY A 56 -4.66 -6.75 7.64
N TYR A 57 -4.06 -5.82 6.92
CA TYR A 57 -3.92 -5.91 5.46
C TYR A 57 -2.93 -7.02 5.03
N CYS A 58 -1.74 -7.06 5.64
CA CYS A 58 -0.65 -7.92 5.21
C CYS A 58 -1.02 -9.41 5.27
N LYS A 59 -1.31 -9.93 6.46
CA LYS A 59 -1.70 -11.33 6.63
C LYS A 59 -3.07 -11.62 6.01
N GLY A 60 -4.00 -10.64 6.10
CA GLY A 60 -5.33 -10.76 5.50
C GLY A 60 -5.29 -10.99 3.99
N ASN A 61 -4.26 -10.49 3.30
CA ASN A 61 -4.03 -10.72 1.87
C ASN A 61 -3.10 -11.89 1.56
N ASN A 62 -2.14 -12.22 2.43
CA ASN A 62 -1.28 -13.39 2.23
C ASN A 62 -2.06 -14.71 2.23
N LEU A 63 -3.05 -14.83 3.13
CA LEU A 63 -3.86 -16.04 3.26
C LEU A 63 -4.62 -16.38 1.96
N PRO A 64 -5.41 -15.47 1.35
CA PRO A 64 -6.05 -15.74 0.07
C PRO A 64 -5.05 -15.86 -1.08
N ALA A 65 -3.95 -15.07 -1.09
CA ALA A 65 -2.93 -15.16 -2.13
C ALA A 65 -2.27 -16.54 -2.21
N ALA A 66 -2.11 -17.24 -1.08
CA ALA A 66 -1.59 -18.62 -1.04
C ALA A 66 -2.52 -19.64 -1.72
N GLN A 67 -3.80 -19.31 -1.93
CA GLN A 67 -4.77 -20.15 -2.62
C GLN A 67 -5.01 -19.78 -4.08
N ALA A 68 -4.40 -18.67 -4.52
CA ALA A 68 -4.55 -18.19 -5.89
C ALA A 68 -3.78 -19.06 -6.90
N ARG A 69 -4.39 -19.25 -8.07
CA ARG A 69 -3.83 -20.06 -9.19
C ARG A 69 -3.29 -19.20 -10.32
N GLY A 70 -3.71 -17.93 -10.39
CA GLY A 70 -3.37 -17.02 -11.48
C GLY A 70 -1.87 -16.75 -11.60
N LYS A 71 -1.42 -16.40 -12.81
CA LYS A 71 -0.05 -15.90 -13.07
C LYS A 71 0.22 -14.59 -12.34
N TRP A 72 -0.78 -13.73 -12.28
CA TRP A 72 -0.76 -12.45 -11.63
C TRP A 72 -1.65 -12.46 -10.38
N LEU A 73 -1.21 -11.79 -9.33
CA LEU A 73 -2.03 -11.44 -8.17
C LEU A 73 -2.38 -9.96 -8.29
N PHE A 74 -3.66 -9.64 -8.16
CA PHE A 74 -4.14 -8.27 -8.13
C PHE A 74 -4.80 -7.98 -6.79
N PHE A 75 -4.07 -7.34 -5.88
CA PHE A 75 -4.59 -6.92 -4.60
C PHE A 75 -5.46 -5.68 -4.80
N LEU A 76 -6.75 -5.84 -4.59
CA LEU A 76 -7.75 -4.84 -4.89
C LEU A 76 -8.59 -4.51 -3.65
N ASN A 77 -8.66 -3.24 -3.30
CA ASN A 77 -9.53 -2.79 -2.22
C ASN A 77 -11.00 -2.87 -2.62
N ASN A 78 -11.86 -3.20 -1.65
CA ASN A 78 -13.31 -3.36 -1.86
C ASN A 78 -14.07 -2.04 -2.05
N ASP A 79 -13.41 -0.89 -1.88
CA ASP A 79 -13.93 0.46 -2.13
C ASP A 79 -13.45 1.04 -3.47
N THR A 80 -13.18 0.15 -4.43
CA THR A 80 -12.85 0.47 -5.82
C THR A 80 -13.94 0.02 -6.80
N TRP A 81 -13.86 0.48 -8.03
CA TRP A 81 -14.54 -0.12 -9.18
C TRP A 81 -13.72 0.07 -10.45
N LEU A 82 -13.85 -0.85 -11.39
CA LEU A 82 -13.03 -0.97 -12.58
C LEU A 82 -13.86 -0.66 -13.84
N GLN A 83 -13.25 -0.04 -14.84
CA GLN A 83 -13.81 0.00 -16.19
C GLN A 83 -13.73 -1.39 -16.83
N THR A 84 -14.57 -1.68 -17.82
CA THR A 84 -14.75 -3.03 -18.39
C THR A 84 -13.48 -3.66 -18.94
N ASP A 85 -12.53 -2.88 -19.42
CA ASP A 85 -11.27 -3.35 -20.02
C ASP A 85 -10.03 -3.15 -19.11
N THR A 86 -10.24 -2.76 -17.86
CA THR A 86 -9.16 -2.43 -16.93
C THR A 86 -8.19 -3.60 -16.73
N LEU A 87 -8.68 -4.79 -16.41
CA LEU A 87 -7.80 -5.94 -16.14
C LEU A 87 -7.06 -6.41 -17.40
N GLU A 88 -7.73 -6.42 -18.54
CA GLU A 88 -7.11 -6.78 -19.81
C GLU A 88 -5.95 -5.84 -20.15
N ARG A 89 -6.18 -4.53 -20.10
CA ARG A 89 -5.16 -3.52 -20.37
C ARG A 89 -4.04 -3.57 -19.35
N LEU A 90 -4.38 -3.71 -18.06
CA LEU A 90 -3.40 -3.77 -16.98
C LEU A 90 -2.41 -4.92 -17.18
N VAL A 91 -2.91 -6.12 -17.45
CA VAL A 91 -2.09 -7.31 -17.65
C VAL A 91 -1.29 -7.20 -18.96
N ALA A 92 -1.94 -6.81 -20.07
CA ALA A 92 -1.28 -6.68 -21.37
C ALA A 92 -0.11 -5.67 -21.32
N GLU A 93 -0.32 -4.51 -20.71
CA GLU A 93 0.72 -3.48 -20.60
C GLU A 93 1.82 -3.88 -19.60
N ALA A 94 1.47 -4.60 -18.53
CA ALA A 94 2.46 -5.15 -17.59
C ALA A 94 3.37 -6.19 -18.29
N GLU A 95 2.79 -7.08 -19.06
CA GLU A 95 3.55 -8.09 -19.84
C GLU A 95 4.43 -7.45 -20.91
N LYS A 96 3.90 -6.52 -21.68
CA LYS A 96 4.63 -5.78 -22.72
C LYS A 96 5.87 -5.08 -22.18
N ARG A 97 5.82 -4.58 -20.93
CA ARG A 97 6.93 -3.88 -20.27
C ARG A 97 7.83 -4.79 -19.43
N GLY A 98 7.53 -6.07 -19.33
CA GLY A 98 8.22 -6.98 -18.43
C GLY A 98 8.13 -6.53 -16.97
N ALA A 99 6.98 -5.99 -16.56
CA ALA A 99 6.76 -5.54 -15.20
C ALA A 99 6.76 -6.72 -14.23
N THR A 100 7.34 -6.52 -13.05
CA THR A 100 7.21 -7.44 -11.93
C THR A 100 5.97 -7.09 -11.10
N ALA A 101 5.76 -5.82 -10.87
CA ALA A 101 4.58 -5.27 -10.23
C ALA A 101 4.09 -4.02 -10.97
N ALA A 102 2.81 -3.70 -10.86
CA ALA A 102 2.22 -2.55 -11.53
C ALA A 102 0.99 -2.01 -10.77
N THR A 103 0.59 -0.81 -11.12
CA THR A 103 -0.67 -0.19 -10.72
C THR A 103 -1.35 0.45 -11.93
N PRO A 104 -2.68 0.38 -12.06
CA PRO A 104 -3.41 1.19 -13.02
C PRO A 104 -3.49 2.64 -12.54
N ARG A 105 -3.95 3.53 -13.40
CA ARG A 105 -4.30 4.90 -13.05
C ARG A 105 -5.53 4.91 -12.15
N VAL A 106 -5.41 5.53 -10.99
CA VAL A 106 -6.48 5.62 -10.00
C VAL A 106 -7.14 6.97 -10.10
N LEU A 107 -8.46 6.95 -10.28
CA LEU A 107 -9.33 8.12 -10.30
C LEU A 107 -10.20 8.16 -9.05
N ASP A 108 -10.80 9.30 -8.80
CA ASP A 108 -11.81 9.44 -7.75
C ASP A 108 -13.04 8.57 -8.03
N TYR A 109 -13.67 8.09 -6.96
CA TYR A 109 -14.74 7.09 -7.04
C TYR A 109 -15.99 7.56 -7.78
N ASP A 110 -16.33 8.83 -7.65
CA ASP A 110 -17.56 9.41 -8.18
C ASP A 110 -17.30 10.39 -9.34
N SER A 111 -16.02 10.60 -9.70
CA SER A 111 -15.60 11.48 -10.79
C SER A 111 -14.39 10.89 -11.54
N ASP A 112 -14.04 11.51 -12.68
CA ASP A 112 -12.84 11.16 -13.43
C ASP A 112 -11.61 11.97 -12.99
N GLN A 113 -11.66 12.63 -11.83
CA GLN A 113 -10.54 13.38 -11.32
C GLN A 113 -9.40 12.43 -10.91
N PHE A 114 -8.20 12.83 -11.26
CA PHE A 114 -7.00 12.07 -10.95
C PHE A 114 -6.77 11.98 -9.45
N GLN A 115 -6.59 10.77 -8.93
CA GLN A 115 -6.25 10.51 -7.54
C GLN A 115 -4.79 10.09 -7.38
N SER A 116 -4.34 9.08 -8.15
CA SER A 116 -2.97 8.56 -8.05
C SER A 116 -2.55 7.69 -9.23
N LEU A 117 -1.24 7.58 -9.43
CA LEU A 117 -0.61 6.62 -10.34
C LEU A 117 0.68 6.05 -9.70
N GLY A 118 0.63 5.77 -8.40
CA GLY A 118 1.75 5.28 -7.61
C GLY A 118 2.71 6.39 -7.16
N ALA A 119 3.73 6.01 -6.39
CA ALA A 119 4.76 6.92 -5.92
C ALA A 119 5.98 6.93 -6.85
N GLY A 120 6.31 8.10 -7.43
CA GLY A 120 7.42 8.25 -8.36
C GLY A 120 8.82 8.23 -7.73
N GLY A 121 8.93 8.28 -6.40
CA GLY A 121 10.20 8.27 -5.69
C GLY A 121 10.02 8.38 -4.17
N PHE A 122 11.10 8.71 -3.48
CA PHE A 122 11.11 8.97 -2.03
C PHE A 122 11.99 10.18 -1.68
N ASP A 123 11.69 10.83 -0.58
CA ASP A 123 12.42 12.00 -0.10
C ASP A 123 13.66 11.62 0.74
N LEU A 124 14.38 12.63 1.24
CA LEU A 124 15.58 12.46 2.06
C LEU A 124 15.36 11.66 3.36
N PHE A 125 14.11 11.56 3.82
CA PHE A 125 13.73 10.78 4.99
C PHE A 125 13.15 9.41 4.62
N GLY A 126 13.12 9.07 3.32
CA GLY A 126 12.62 7.79 2.83
C GLY A 126 11.11 7.67 2.71
N PHE A 127 10.36 8.77 2.84
CA PHE A 127 8.93 8.77 2.62
C PHE A 127 8.60 8.79 1.12
N PRO A 128 7.63 7.98 0.65
CA PRO A 128 7.20 7.99 -0.73
C PRO A 128 6.75 9.38 -1.14
N THR A 129 7.21 9.84 -2.29
CA THR A 129 6.86 11.17 -2.83
C THR A 129 6.01 11.03 -4.07
N LEU A 130 5.05 11.95 -4.18
CA LEU A 130 4.33 12.33 -5.37
C LEU A 130 3.51 11.24 -6.07
N ARG A 131 2.25 11.42 -5.96
CA ARG A 131 1.20 10.84 -6.77
C ARG A 131 0.99 11.75 -7.98
N ASN A 132 1.85 11.64 -9.00
CA ASN A 132 1.75 12.44 -10.22
C ASN A 132 0.89 11.73 -11.26
N ASP A 133 0.12 12.51 -12.01
CA ASP A 133 -0.49 12.03 -13.25
C ASP A 133 0.58 12.09 -14.37
N PHE A 134 1.39 11.02 -14.46
CA PHE A 134 2.40 10.92 -15.49
C PHE A 134 1.74 10.90 -16.88
N PRO A 135 2.30 11.59 -17.88
CA PRO A 135 1.73 11.63 -19.24
C PRO A 135 1.75 10.27 -19.93
N GLU A 136 2.69 9.41 -19.54
CA GLU A 136 2.90 8.07 -20.11
C GLU A 136 3.11 7.05 -18.97
N SER A 137 2.92 5.77 -19.31
CA SER A 137 3.26 4.67 -18.41
C SER A 137 4.76 4.69 -18.10
N THR A 138 5.12 4.64 -16.81
CA THR A 138 6.48 4.90 -16.35
C THR A 138 6.85 3.99 -15.16
N PRO A 139 8.16 3.67 -14.98
CA PRO A 139 8.63 3.05 -13.76
C PRO A 139 8.36 3.95 -12.54
N VAL A 140 7.84 3.35 -11.46
CA VAL A 140 7.56 4.04 -10.19
C VAL A 140 8.24 3.32 -9.03
N LEU A 141 8.54 4.06 -7.96
CA LEU A 141 9.05 3.43 -6.74
C LEU A 141 8.09 2.37 -6.21
N MET A 142 6.80 2.69 -6.23
CA MET A 142 5.78 1.90 -5.56
C MET A 142 4.43 2.04 -6.27
N PRO A 143 3.78 0.94 -6.69
CA PRO A 143 2.37 0.88 -7.06
C PRO A 143 1.45 1.32 -5.91
N GLU A 144 0.19 1.65 -6.23
CA GLU A 144 -0.82 1.99 -5.22
C GLU A 144 -1.30 0.75 -4.46
N GLY A 145 -1.41 0.87 -3.11
CA GLY A 145 -1.85 -0.23 -2.25
C GLY A 145 -3.31 -0.66 -2.48
N CYS A 146 -4.18 0.24 -2.98
CA CYS A 146 -5.57 -0.11 -3.30
C CYS A 146 -5.71 -0.95 -4.58
N SER A 147 -4.64 -1.07 -5.39
CA SER A 147 -4.65 -1.70 -6.73
C SER A 147 -3.26 -2.20 -7.13
N TYR A 148 -2.73 -3.14 -6.37
CA TYR A 148 -1.36 -3.64 -6.53
C TYR A 148 -1.36 -4.93 -7.35
N LEU A 149 -0.89 -4.88 -8.59
CA LEU A 149 -0.66 -6.06 -9.44
C LEU A 149 0.78 -6.56 -9.24
N ILE A 150 0.98 -7.86 -9.11
CA ILE A 150 2.32 -8.47 -9.03
C ILE A 150 2.31 -9.88 -9.62
N LEU A 151 3.42 -10.29 -10.24
CA LEU A 151 3.64 -11.69 -10.62
C LEU A 151 3.58 -12.58 -9.38
N ARG A 152 2.70 -13.62 -9.38
CA ARG A 152 2.54 -14.54 -8.26
C ARG A 152 3.87 -15.20 -7.88
N SER A 153 4.64 -15.66 -8.85
CA SER A 153 5.95 -16.27 -8.60
C SER A 153 6.93 -15.32 -7.88
N GLU A 154 6.87 -14.02 -8.19
CA GLU A 154 7.71 -13.01 -7.52
C GLU A 154 7.20 -12.68 -6.13
N PHE A 155 5.87 -12.59 -5.96
CA PHE A 155 5.27 -12.41 -4.63
C PHE A 155 5.67 -13.54 -3.67
N GLU A 156 5.54 -14.79 -4.12
CA GLU A 156 5.94 -15.99 -3.37
C GLU A 156 7.45 -16.01 -3.09
N ARG A 157 8.28 -15.74 -4.10
CA ARG A 157 9.74 -15.71 -3.97
C ARG A 157 10.23 -14.66 -2.97
N LEU A 158 9.59 -13.50 -2.98
CA LEU A 158 9.88 -12.39 -2.06
C LEU A 158 9.27 -12.62 -0.67
N GLY A 159 8.35 -13.58 -0.52
CA GLY A 159 7.73 -13.98 0.73
C GLY A 159 6.47 -13.22 1.11
N GLY A 160 5.78 -12.69 0.11
CA GLY A 160 4.53 -11.99 0.34
C GLY A 160 4.68 -10.66 1.07
N PHE A 161 3.60 -10.17 1.63
CA PHE A 161 3.64 -9.06 2.57
C PHE A 161 4.23 -9.52 3.92
N ASP A 162 4.96 -8.65 4.59
CA ASP A 162 5.43 -8.94 5.94
C ASP A 162 4.27 -8.84 6.94
N GLU A 163 3.83 -9.98 7.47
CA GLU A 163 2.65 -10.07 8.32
C GLU A 163 2.72 -9.25 9.61
N GLU A 164 3.94 -8.99 10.10
CA GLU A 164 4.17 -8.16 11.28
C GLU A 164 3.87 -6.67 11.03
N PHE A 165 3.72 -6.26 9.77
CA PHE A 165 3.35 -4.86 9.44
C PHE A 165 1.90 -4.55 9.81
N PHE A 166 1.03 -5.51 9.78
CA PHE A 166 -0.41 -5.37 9.98
C PHE A 166 -1.06 -4.52 8.87
N MET A 167 -0.70 -3.23 8.74
CA MET A 167 -1.16 -2.30 7.72
C MET A 167 -0.21 -1.10 7.59
N TYR A 168 -0.27 -0.40 6.48
CA TYR A 168 0.56 0.75 6.08
C TYR A 168 2.02 0.42 5.75
N ALA A 169 2.53 1.03 4.71
CA ALA A 169 3.86 0.86 4.16
C ALA A 169 4.21 -0.60 3.75
N ASP A 170 3.23 -1.47 3.68
CA ASP A 170 3.34 -2.83 3.20
C ASP A 170 3.66 -2.88 1.70
N GLU A 171 2.97 -2.07 0.91
CA GLU A 171 3.27 -1.87 -0.51
C GLU A 171 4.65 -1.24 -0.73
N LEU A 172 5.08 -0.36 0.18
CA LEU A 172 6.42 0.23 0.13
C LEU A 172 7.48 -0.85 0.37
N ASP A 173 7.36 -1.64 1.44
CA ASP A 173 8.27 -2.73 1.76
C ASP A 173 8.37 -3.74 0.61
N LEU A 174 7.23 -4.18 0.07
CA LEU A 174 7.19 -5.12 -1.04
C LEU A 174 7.84 -4.53 -2.29
N SER A 175 7.57 -3.28 -2.63
CA SER A 175 8.14 -2.61 -3.80
C SER A 175 9.66 -2.42 -3.69
N TRP A 176 10.17 -2.09 -2.49
CA TRP A 176 11.62 -2.06 -2.26
C TRP A 176 12.24 -3.44 -2.49
N ARG A 177 11.60 -4.51 -2.02
CA ARG A 177 12.07 -5.88 -2.26
C ARG A 177 12.02 -6.25 -3.74
N VAL A 178 10.99 -5.87 -4.49
CA VAL A 178 10.90 -6.03 -5.94
C VAL A 178 12.08 -5.34 -6.61
N TRP A 179 12.27 -4.04 -6.37
CA TRP A 179 13.35 -3.28 -7.01
C TRP A 179 14.73 -3.82 -6.71
N LEU A 180 15.03 -4.04 -5.44
CA LEU A 180 16.36 -4.49 -5.01
C LEU A 180 16.65 -5.92 -5.45
N SER A 181 15.64 -6.77 -5.67
CA SER A 181 15.83 -8.13 -6.21
C SER A 181 15.97 -8.19 -7.74
N GLY A 182 15.96 -7.05 -8.42
CA GLY A 182 16.13 -6.97 -9.87
C GLY A 182 14.83 -6.83 -10.67
N GLY A 183 13.67 -6.84 -10.02
CA GLY A 183 12.36 -6.61 -10.65
C GLY A 183 12.10 -5.13 -10.95
N THR A 184 10.89 -4.82 -11.43
CA THR A 184 10.45 -3.47 -11.78
C THR A 184 9.01 -3.23 -11.34
N CYS A 185 8.71 -2.00 -10.90
CA CYS A 185 7.36 -1.55 -10.62
C CYS A 185 6.95 -0.48 -11.64
N TRP A 186 5.74 -0.58 -12.16
CA TRP A 186 5.23 0.30 -13.21
C TRP A 186 3.91 0.97 -12.84
N ALA A 187 3.78 2.22 -13.22
CA ALA A 187 2.51 2.93 -13.32
C ALA A 187 2.00 2.77 -14.76
N LEU A 188 0.84 2.17 -14.93
CA LEU A 188 0.26 1.83 -16.25
C LEU A 188 -0.96 2.73 -16.50
N ARG A 189 -0.76 3.77 -17.30
CA ARG A 189 -1.78 4.78 -17.57
C ARG A 189 -2.94 4.28 -18.44
N GLU A 190 -2.69 3.26 -19.23
CA GLU A 190 -3.66 2.68 -20.17
C GLU A 190 -4.79 1.92 -19.47
N ALA A 191 -4.56 1.49 -18.23
CA ALA A 191 -5.58 0.87 -17.39
C ALA A 191 -6.06 1.87 -16.32
N THR A 192 -7.37 1.89 -16.06
CA THR A 192 -7.96 2.86 -15.13
C THR A 192 -8.93 2.18 -14.17
N LEU A 193 -8.89 2.56 -12.90
CA LEU A 193 -9.90 2.22 -11.90
C LEU A 193 -10.26 3.45 -11.06
N HIS A 194 -11.37 3.34 -10.36
CA HIS A 194 -11.86 4.36 -9.45
C HIS A 194 -11.77 3.88 -8.01
N HIS A 195 -11.36 4.77 -7.10
CA HIS A 195 -11.15 4.42 -5.70
C HIS A 195 -11.73 5.51 -4.79
N ARG A 196 -12.47 5.09 -3.79
CA ARG A 196 -13.12 6.02 -2.85
C ARG A 196 -12.12 6.80 -2.01
N GLY A 197 -11.01 6.21 -1.66
CA GLY A 197 -9.94 6.78 -0.87
C GLY A 197 -10.42 7.43 0.43
N SER A 198 -9.73 7.17 1.52
CA SER A 198 -10.07 7.80 2.80
C SER A 198 -11.55 7.65 3.20
N ALA A 199 -12.17 6.50 2.90
CA ALA A 199 -13.60 6.24 3.17
C ALA A 199 -14.02 6.51 4.63
N ALA A 200 -13.08 6.35 5.57
CA ALA A 200 -13.31 6.71 6.98
C ALA A 200 -13.48 8.22 7.21
N VAL A 201 -13.09 9.06 6.24
CA VAL A 201 -13.13 10.53 6.32
C VAL A 201 -14.17 11.11 5.37
N ASN A 202 -14.43 10.40 4.27
CA ASN A 202 -15.40 10.78 3.25
C ASN A 202 -16.24 9.54 2.86
N ALA A 203 -17.16 9.17 3.70
CA ALA A 203 -18.01 7.99 3.50
C ALA A 203 -18.90 8.07 2.24
N SER A 204 -19.18 9.28 1.76
CA SER A 204 -19.99 9.51 0.54
C SER A 204 -19.19 9.40 -0.75
N GLY A 205 -17.84 9.38 -0.67
CA GLY A 205 -16.96 9.51 -1.84
C GLY A 205 -16.88 10.95 -2.35
N GLY A 206 -16.16 11.18 -3.46
CA GLY A 206 -16.02 12.48 -4.13
C GLY A 206 -14.81 13.29 -3.70
N ASP A 207 -14.54 14.38 -4.44
CA ASP A 207 -13.32 15.19 -4.38
C ASP A 207 -13.05 15.93 -3.08
N LYS A 208 -14.05 16.09 -2.25
CA LYS A 208 -13.93 16.90 -1.04
C LYS A 208 -13.57 16.01 0.14
N MET A 209 -12.28 15.81 0.34
CA MET A 209 -11.79 15.43 1.66
C MET A 209 -12.13 16.57 2.64
N VAL A 210 -13.23 16.39 3.36
CA VAL A 210 -13.80 17.47 4.24
C VAL A 210 -12.96 17.63 5.50
N GLU A 211 -12.22 16.59 5.91
CA GLU A 211 -11.48 16.59 7.16
C GLU A 211 -10.30 15.62 7.13
N LEU A 212 -9.16 16.03 7.66
CA LEU A 212 -8.03 15.14 7.90
C LEU A 212 -8.21 14.45 9.25
N ARG A 213 -8.35 13.11 9.24
CA ARG A 213 -8.42 12.31 10.47
C ARG A 213 -7.25 11.34 10.55
N THR A 214 -6.66 11.24 11.71
CA THR A 214 -5.65 10.25 12.05
C THR A 214 -5.85 9.79 13.50
N SER A 215 -5.20 8.71 13.89
CA SER A 215 -5.18 8.27 15.28
C SER A 215 -3.78 7.88 15.70
N ASP A 216 -3.54 7.79 17.01
CA ASP A 216 -2.28 7.27 17.54
C ASP A 216 -1.98 5.89 16.99
N PHE A 217 -3.00 5.02 16.83
CA PHE A 217 -2.89 3.71 16.24
C PHE A 217 -2.38 3.76 14.78
N LYS A 218 -3.02 4.57 13.93
CA LYS A 218 -2.60 4.75 12.53
C LYS A 218 -1.18 5.30 12.43
N ARG A 219 -0.86 6.31 13.23
CA ARG A 219 0.47 6.91 13.28
C ARG A 219 1.53 5.92 13.78
N PHE A 220 1.22 5.14 14.80
CA PHE A 220 2.12 4.10 15.30
C PHE A 220 2.51 3.12 14.20
N HIS A 221 1.53 2.53 13.52
CA HIS A 221 1.79 1.56 12.46
C HIS A 221 2.56 2.18 11.28
N ALA A 222 2.13 3.35 10.80
CA ALA A 222 2.81 4.02 9.71
C ALA A 222 4.28 4.35 10.07
N ASN A 223 4.53 4.95 11.23
CA ASN A 223 5.86 5.33 11.68
C ASN A 223 6.77 4.10 11.87
N ARG A 224 6.25 3.06 12.53
CA ARG A 224 6.96 1.80 12.76
C ARG A 224 7.37 1.13 11.45
N ASN A 225 6.41 1.00 10.56
CA ASN A 225 6.61 0.24 9.33
C ASN A 225 7.59 0.96 8.37
N HIS A 226 7.53 2.28 8.27
CA HIS A 226 8.53 3.03 7.51
C HIS A 226 9.95 2.80 8.04
N LEU A 227 10.16 2.81 9.35
CA LEU A 227 11.46 2.48 9.95
C LEU A 227 11.87 1.03 9.67
N TRP A 228 10.93 0.10 9.70
CA TRP A 228 11.19 -1.31 9.45
C TRP A 228 11.64 -1.60 8.03
N VAL A 229 11.14 -0.88 7.04
CA VAL A 229 11.65 -0.97 5.65
C VAL A 229 13.16 -0.84 5.64
N PHE A 230 13.74 0.18 6.30
CA PHE A 230 15.18 0.38 6.31
C PHE A 230 15.93 -0.58 7.25
N LEU A 231 15.30 -1.01 8.34
CA LEU A 231 15.88 -2.01 9.24
C LEU A 231 15.96 -3.40 8.60
N LYS A 232 15.14 -3.70 7.62
CA LYS A 232 15.18 -4.94 6.81
C LYS A 232 16.22 -4.89 5.68
N LEU A 233 16.79 -3.73 5.40
CA LEU A 233 17.83 -3.54 4.40
C LEU A 233 19.23 -3.57 5.04
N SER A 234 20.26 -3.75 4.22
CA SER A 234 21.66 -3.83 4.65
C SER A 234 22.50 -2.71 4.04
N GLY A 235 23.53 -2.27 4.77
CA GLY A 235 24.54 -1.36 4.26
C GLY A 235 24.49 0.04 4.89
N PHE A 236 25.44 0.87 4.47
CA PHE A 236 25.62 2.23 4.99
C PHE A 236 24.37 3.11 4.73
N TRP A 237 23.86 3.12 3.50
CA TRP A 237 22.77 3.97 3.11
C TRP A 237 21.45 3.66 3.83
N SER A 238 21.19 2.37 4.14
CA SER A 238 19.99 2.02 4.91
C SER A 238 20.07 2.53 6.34
N ARG A 239 21.24 2.48 6.94
CA ARG A 239 21.50 3.01 8.29
C ARG A 239 21.34 4.54 8.30
N LEU A 240 21.89 5.21 7.28
CA LEU A 240 21.76 6.67 7.16
C LEU A 240 20.29 7.09 7.03
N LEU A 241 19.55 6.48 6.11
CA LEU A 241 18.11 6.78 5.95
C LEU A 241 17.32 6.46 7.23
N PHE A 242 17.62 5.34 7.88
CA PHE A 242 17.01 5.01 9.17
C PHE A 242 17.28 6.09 10.24
N LEU A 243 18.52 6.57 10.37
CA LEU A 243 18.86 7.61 11.34
C LEU A 243 18.20 8.95 11.02
N LEU A 244 18.17 9.35 9.75
CA LEU A 244 17.49 10.57 9.30
C LEU A 244 15.99 10.49 9.61
N GLN A 245 15.38 9.34 9.34
CA GLN A 245 13.97 9.12 9.63
C GLN A 245 13.68 9.08 11.14
N CYS A 246 14.56 8.50 11.95
CA CYS A 246 14.45 8.56 13.41
C CYS A 246 14.48 10.01 13.93
N GLY A 247 15.44 10.80 13.44
CA GLY A 247 15.54 12.22 13.81
C GLY A 247 14.29 12.99 13.43
N TRP A 248 13.78 12.79 12.23
CA TRP A 248 12.53 13.40 11.76
C TRP A 248 11.34 12.99 12.63
N LEU A 249 11.20 11.68 12.90
CA LEU A 249 10.10 11.14 13.71
C LEU A 249 10.07 11.73 15.12
N VAL A 250 11.23 11.88 15.74
CA VAL A 250 11.36 12.51 17.07
C VAL A 250 10.93 13.98 16.99
N ALA A 251 11.44 14.74 16.02
CA ALA A 251 11.11 16.15 15.85
C ALA A 251 9.60 16.35 15.59
N GLU A 252 9.01 15.56 14.68
CA GLU A 252 7.57 15.59 14.38
C GLU A 252 6.72 15.21 15.60
N GLY A 253 7.14 14.17 16.33
CA GLY A 253 6.43 13.70 17.52
C GLY A 253 6.44 14.72 18.68
N LEU A 254 7.57 15.39 18.89
CA LEU A 254 7.67 16.48 19.88
C LEU A 254 6.82 17.69 19.48
N ALA A 255 6.93 18.12 18.22
CA ALA A 255 6.12 19.23 17.69
C ALA A 255 4.62 18.91 17.76
N GLY A 256 4.22 17.70 17.38
CA GLY A 256 2.84 17.23 17.48
C GLY A 256 2.33 17.18 18.92
N SER A 257 3.15 16.73 19.87
CA SER A 257 2.80 16.68 21.29
C SER A 257 2.61 18.08 21.87
N LEU A 258 3.48 19.00 21.51
CA LEU A 258 3.37 20.41 21.94
C LEU A 258 2.10 21.04 21.35
N PHE A 259 1.87 20.84 20.04
CA PHE A 259 0.71 21.37 19.35
C PHE A 259 -0.62 20.83 19.91
N LEU A 260 -0.70 19.51 20.11
CA LEU A 260 -1.89 18.84 20.66
C LEU A 260 -2.01 19.03 22.19
N ARG A 261 -1.01 19.64 22.84
CA ARG A 261 -0.88 19.71 24.31
C ARG A 261 -1.04 18.36 24.99
N ARG A 262 -0.53 17.28 24.34
CA ARG A 262 -0.73 15.90 24.75
C ARG A 262 0.56 15.09 24.60
N PHE A 263 1.29 14.89 25.70
CA PHE A 263 2.55 14.11 25.68
C PHE A 263 2.31 12.62 25.36
N SER A 264 1.12 12.09 25.62
CA SER A 264 0.76 10.73 25.23
C SER A 264 0.91 10.50 23.71
N PHE A 265 0.74 11.53 22.87
CA PHE A 265 0.98 11.43 21.43
C PHE A 265 2.42 11.00 21.12
N PHE A 266 3.43 11.67 21.70
CA PHE A 266 4.84 11.27 21.53
C PHE A 266 5.08 9.84 22.05
N ARG A 267 4.58 9.55 23.24
CA ARG A 267 4.74 8.21 23.83
C ARG A 267 4.14 7.12 22.94
N ASN A 268 2.95 7.33 22.39
CA ASN A 268 2.20 6.33 21.64
C ASN A 268 2.71 6.17 20.19
N THR A 269 3.21 7.26 19.57
CA THR A 269 3.54 7.28 18.14
C THR A 269 5.04 7.30 17.84
N VAL A 270 5.88 7.59 18.84
CA VAL A 270 7.35 7.63 18.68
C VAL A 270 8.04 6.66 19.64
N TRP A 271 7.85 6.83 20.94
CA TRP A 271 8.50 5.97 21.93
C TRP A 271 8.08 4.52 21.82
N ALA A 272 6.79 4.26 21.63
CA ALA A 272 6.26 2.92 21.37
C ALA A 272 6.88 2.28 20.13
N VAL A 273 7.10 3.06 19.06
CA VAL A 273 7.76 2.60 17.83
C VAL A 273 9.18 2.11 18.10
N PHE A 274 9.99 2.88 18.84
CA PHE A 274 11.36 2.45 19.18
C PHE A 274 11.37 1.20 20.08
N LYS A 275 10.44 1.10 21.02
CA LYS A 275 10.27 -0.13 21.83
C LYS A 275 9.97 -1.34 20.94
N GLU A 276 9.07 -1.17 19.99
CA GLU A 276 8.67 -2.25 19.08
C GLU A 276 9.82 -2.64 18.12
N CYS A 277 10.58 -1.68 17.59
CA CYS A 277 11.80 -1.97 16.82
C CYS A 277 12.79 -2.84 17.62
N ARG A 278 12.90 -2.60 18.93
CA ARG A 278 13.76 -3.40 19.81
C ARG A 278 13.14 -4.78 20.10
N ALA A 279 11.85 -4.84 20.35
CA ALA A 279 11.14 -6.10 20.63
C ALA A 279 11.19 -7.05 19.43
N LYS A 280 10.99 -6.53 18.21
CA LYS A 280 10.97 -7.29 16.96
C LYS A 280 12.35 -7.42 16.26
N ARG A 281 13.43 -7.12 16.97
CA ARG A 281 14.80 -7.13 16.40
C ARG A 281 15.19 -8.46 15.74
N GLU A 282 14.70 -9.58 16.28
CA GLU A 282 15.02 -10.91 15.73
C GLU A 282 14.28 -11.17 14.43
N HIS A 283 12.99 -10.79 14.37
CA HIS A 283 12.21 -10.81 13.14
C HIS A 283 12.90 -9.97 12.04
N LEU A 284 13.22 -8.71 12.34
CA LEU A 284 13.90 -7.80 11.41
C LEU A 284 15.28 -8.30 10.96
N ARG A 285 16.03 -8.99 11.81
CA ARG A 285 17.30 -9.61 11.45
C ARG A 285 17.11 -10.81 10.51
N ARG A 286 16.10 -11.66 10.76
CA ARG A 286 15.76 -12.79 9.89
C ARG A 286 15.34 -12.31 8.51
N GLU A 287 14.43 -11.33 8.44
CA GLU A 287 13.98 -10.75 7.17
C GLU A 287 15.15 -10.08 6.41
N ARG A 288 16.01 -9.35 7.10
CA ARG A 288 17.23 -8.80 6.51
C ARG A 288 18.14 -9.87 5.92
N ALA A 289 18.40 -10.96 6.66
CA ALA A 289 19.26 -12.05 6.20
C ALA A 289 18.66 -12.74 4.98
N ARG A 290 17.34 -13.03 5.01
CA ARG A 290 16.60 -13.61 3.91
C ARG A 290 16.67 -12.73 2.67
N PHE A 291 16.35 -11.45 2.80
CA PHE A 291 16.31 -10.53 1.68
C PHE A 291 17.70 -10.26 1.09
N LYS A 292 18.76 -10.24 1.91
CA LYS A 292 20.15 -10.09 1.44
C LYS A 292 20.53 -11.16 0.41
N GLN A 293 19.98 -12.37 0.51
CA GLN A 293 20.23 -13.46 -0.45
C GLN A 293 19.54 -13.21 -1.81
N LEU A 294 18.43 -12.47 -1.82
CA LEU A 294 17.66 -12.13 -3.01
C LEU A 294 18.12 -10.83 -3.67
N GLN A 295 18.91 -10.03 -2.97
CA GLN A 295 19.29 -8.69 -3.40
C GLN A 295 20.28 -8.74 -4.57
N LYS A 296 19.91 -8.11 -5.69
CA LYS A 296 20.70 -7.96 -6.91
C LYS A 296 21.16 -6.51 -7.15
N ARG A 297 20.41 -5.52 -6.66
CA ARG A 297 20.73 -4.09 -6.79
C ARG A 297 21.10 -3.50 -5.43
N SER A 298 22.02 -2.54 -5.43
CA SER A 298 22.40 -1.83 -4.20
C SER A 298 21.36 -0.77 -3.82
N LEU A 299 21.32 -0.40 -2.54
CA LEU A 299 20.51 0.72 -2.10
C LEU A 299 20.96 2.04 -2.73
N PHE A 300 22.25 2.19 -3.05
CA PHE A 300 22.75 3.35 -3.79
C PHE A 300 22.11 3.47 -5.19
N TRP A 301 21.85 2.33 -5.85
CA TRP A 301 21.10 2.32 -7.09
C TRP A 301 19.69 2.90 -6.89
N MET A 302 18.98 2.53 -5.81
CA MET A 302 17.66 3.09 -5.49
C MET A 302 17.72 4.60 -5.23
N LEU A 303 18.72 5.07 -4.48
CA LEU A 303 18.93 6.49 -4.23
C LEU A 303 19.09 7.25 -5.55
N ARG A 304 19.94 6.74 -6.45
CA ARG A 304 20.20 7.39 -7.75
C ARG A 304 18.93 7.52 -8.62
N HIS A 305 18.03 6.54 -8.58
CA HIS A 305 16.87 6.50 -9.47
C HIS A 305 15.61 7.14 -8.86
N PHE A 306 15.42 6.99 -7.56
CA PHE A 306 14.16 7.32 -6.89
C PHE A 306 14.26 8.42 -5.83
N LEU A 307 15.45 8.85 -5.41
CA LEU A 307 15.57 9.95 -4.46
C LEU A 307 15.08 11.25 -5.09
N ARG A 308 14.24 11.96 -4.39
CA ARG A 308 13.72 13.27 -4.76
C ARG A 308 14.09 14.29 -3.69
N LEU A 309 14.54 15.48 -4.11
CA LEU A 309 14.88 16.57 -3.18
C LEU A 309 13.64 17.25 -2.59
N ARG A 310 12.47 17.09 -3.25
CA ARG A 310 11.20 17.57 -2.73
C ARG A 310 10.74 16.72 -1.57
N LEU A 311 10.52 17.34 -0.41
CA LEU A 311 10.01 16.65 0.78
C LEU A 311 8.52 16.34 0.62
N ASN A 312 8.11 15.13 0.94
CA ASN A 312 6.70 14.70 1.00
C ASN A 312 5.86 15.64 1.89
N ARG A 313 6.48 16.20 2.93
CA ARG A 313 5.83 17.13 3.87
C ARG A 313 5.34 18.43 3.23
N TRP A 314 5.88 18.86 2.11
CA TRP A 314 5.32 20.00 1.37
C TRP A 314 3.90 19.72 0.87
N ASP A 315 3.65 18.51 0.41
CA ASP A 315 2.32 18.09 -0.04
C ASP A 315 1.36 17.96 1.13
N GLU A 316 1.83 17.47 2.29
CA GLU A 316 1.06 17.41 3.52
C GLU A 316 0.75 18.82 4.07
N LEU A 317 1.69 19.73 4.05
CA LEU A 317 1.46 21.13 4.43
C LEU A 317 0.45 21.82 3.49
N ALA A 318 0.52 21.56 2.19
CA ALA A 318 -0.47 22.09 1.25
C ALA A 318 -1.88 21.53 1.54
N ARG A 319 -1.98 20.25 1.90
CA ARG A 319 -3.26 19.63 2.35
C ARG A 319 -3.76 20.27 3.64
N ILE A 320 -2.90 20.46 4.64
CA ILE A 320 -3.26 21.10 5.91
C ILE A 320 -3.73 22.54 5.67
N ARG A 321 -3.06 23.30 4.80
CA ARG A 321 -3.49 24.67 4.44
C ARG A 321 -4.88 24.69 3.80
N ARG A 322 -5.22 23.68 3.00
CA ARG A 322 -6.51 23.57 2.32
C ARG A 322 -7.64 23.05 3.22
N LEU A 323 -7.36 22.06 4.05
CA LEU A 323 -8.34 21.28 4.80
C LEU A 323 -8.35 21.55 6.31
N GLY A 324 -7.40 22.35 6.79
CA GLY A 324 -7.18 22.55 8.23
C GLY A 324 -6.31 21.46 8.85
N LEU A 325 -6.09 21.57 10.14
CA LEU A 325 -5.26 20.63 10.89
C LEU A 325 -5.96 19.29 11.10
N PRO A 326 -5.22 18.17 11.07
CA PRO A 326 -5.82 16.86 11.26
C PRO A 326 -6.43 16.72 12.66
N LYS A 327 -7.63 16.19 12.74
CA LYS A 327 -8.18 15.70 14.01
C LYS A 327 -7.47 14.40 14.39
N VAL A 328 -6.87 14.38 15.55
CA VAL A 328 -6.10 13.26 16.09
C VAL A 328 -6.86 12.61 17.24
N THR A 329 -7.25 11.36 17.08
CA THR A 329 -7.90 10.55 18.12
C THR A 329 -6.89 9.63 18.81
N GLU A 330 -7.23 9.10 19.98
CA GLU A 330 -6.33 8.18 20.72
C GLU A 330 -6.38 6.75 20.21
N GLY A 331 -7.38 6.36 19.46
CA GLY A 331 -7.50 5.00 18.92
C GLY A 331 -8.83 4.76 18.28
#